data_470b99dc1a639cf1705829fd0c331143
#
_entry.id   470b99dc1a639cf1705829fd0c331143
#
_cell.length_a   1.000
_cell.length_b   1.000
_cell.length_c   1.000
_cell.angle_alpha   90.00
_cell.angle_beta   90.00
_cell.angle_gamma   90.00
#
_symmetry.space_group_name_H-M   'P 1'
#
loop_
_entity.id
_entity.type
_entity.pdbx_description
1 polymer ?
#
loop_
_entity_poly.entity_id
_entity_poly.type
_entity_poly.pdbx_seq_one_letter_code
_entity_poly.pdbx_strand_id
1 'polypeptide(L)'
;VAELENLREWEGKEVLDSDHAKIGRLEDVYFDSETDQPVFITVHTGLFGSRLTFVPTANASLGQGYVEVARPKAAIRNAPHIEKGGELSPEEEENLFKFYGLDYAPASNESGRRLVRR
;
A
#
# COMPACT_ATOMS: atom_id res chain seq x y z
N VAL A 1 0.56 -12.31 -13.57
CA VAL A 1 0.54 -11.09 -14.35
C VAL A 1 1.89 -10.42 -14.27
N ALA A 2 2.38 -9.92 -15.41
CA ALA A 2 3.73 -9.34 -15.50
C ALA A 2 3.95 -8.19 -14.53
N GLU A 3 2.93 -7.36 -14.31
CA GLU A 3 3.04 -6.24 -13.38
C GLU A 3 3.29 -6.68 -11.94
N LEU A 4 2.74 -7.82 -11.53
CA LEU A 4 2.93 -8.31 -10.16
C LEU A 4 4.35 -8.78 -9.92
N GLU A 5 5.00 -9.35 -10.94
CA GLU A 5 6.38 -9.82 -10.83
C GLU A 5 7.35 -8.66 -10.72
N ASN A 6 6.98 -7.51 -11.27
CA ASN A 6 7.85 -6.33 -11.36
C ASN A 6 7.59 -5.30 -10.27
N LEU A 7 6.78 -5.63 -9.26
CA LEU A 7 6.44 -4.66 -8.21
C LEU A 7 7.65 -4.12 -7.45
N ARG A 8 8.71 -4.92 -7.33
CA ARG A 8 9.95 -4.44 -6.70
C ARG A 8 10.61 -3.31 -7.48
N GLU A 9 10.41 -3.30 -8.79
CA GLU A 9 10.91 -2.23 -9.64
C GLU A 9 10.15 -0.92 -9.44
N TRP A 10 8.99 -0.99 -8.78
CA TRP A 10 8.18 0.20 -8.50
C TRP A 10 8.73 1.02 -7.34
N GLU A 11 9.61 0.44 -6.51
CA GLU A 11 10.19 1.16 -5.38
C GLU A 11 10.90 2.42 -5.84
N GLY A 12 10.65 3.52 -5.14
CA GLY A 12 11.22 4.82 -5.46
C GLY A 12 10.51 5.58 -6.56
N LYS A 13 9.56 4.96 -7.27
CA LYS A 13 8.80 5.64 -8.32
C LYS A 13 7.77 6.59 -7.72
N GLU A 14 7.39 7.59 -8.49
CA GLU A 14 6.31 8.48 -8.10
C GLU A 14 4.99 7.73 -8.08
N VAL A 15 4.14 8.07 -7.12
CA VAL A 15 2.77 7.54 -7.04
C VAL A 15 1.82 8.69 -7.32
N LEU A 16 0.95 8.48 -8.30
CA LEU A 16 -0.11 9.44 -8.66
C LEU A 16 -1.44 8.87 -8.24
N ASP A 17 -2.38 9.74 -7.91
CA ASP A 17 -3.75 9.31 -7.59
C ASP A 17 -4.58 9.12 -8.85
N SER A 18 -5.86 8.80 -8.70
CA SER A 18 -6.77 8.58 -9.83
C SER A 18 -6.99 9.82 -10.71
N ASP A 19 -6.65 10.99 -10.20
CA ASP A 19 -6.74 12.25 -10.95
C ASP A 19 -5.38 12.74 -11.45
N HIS A 20 -4.36 11.88 -11.39
CA HIS A 20 -2.98 12.17 -11.77
C HIS A 20 -2.29 13.18 -10.86
N ALA A 21 -2.82 13.39 -9.65
CA ALA A 21 -2.16 14.24 -8.66
C ALA A 21 -1.07 13.45 -7.94
N LYS A 22 0.08 14.08 -7.72
CA LYS A 22 1.19 13.42 -7.03
C LYS A 22 0.86 13.18 -5.56
N ILE A 23 1.05 11.94 -5.11
CA ILE A 23 0.88 11.55 -3.70
C ILE A 23 2.22 11.52 -2.99
N GLY A 24 3.22 10.91 -3.61
CA GLY A 24 4.54 10.75 -3.02
C GLY A 24 5.36 9.72 -3.77
N ARG A 25 6.28 9.06 -3.06
CA ARG A 25 7.12 8.01 -3.63
C ARG A 25 6.84 6.68 -2.96
N LEU A 26 6.83 5.61 -3.76
CA LEU A 26 6.60 4.27 -3.26
C LEU A 26 7.80 3.77 -2.48
N GLU A 27 7.58 3.28 -1.25
CA GLU A 27 8.63 2.71 -0.42
C GLU A 27 8.62 1.20 -0.45
N ASP A 28 7.53 0.58 -0.04
CA ASP A 28 7.42 -0.87 0.08
C ASP A 28 6.14 -1.41 -0.51
N VAL A 29 6.16 -2.70 -0.83
CA VAL A 29 4.97 -3.43 -1.26
C VAL A 29 4.64 -4.47 -0.18
N TYR A 30 3.38 -4.54 0.21
CA TYR A 30 2.87 -5.48 1.19
C TYR A 30 2.03 -6.54 0.50
N PHE A 31 2.36 -7.80 0.77
CA PHE A 31 1.71 -8.96 0.16
C PHE A 31 0.83 -9.66 1.19
N ASP A 32 -0.21 -10.31 0.69
CA ASP A 32 -1.03 -11.20 1.52
C ASP A 32 -0.21 -12.46 1.81
N SER A 33 -0.03 -12.79 3.09
CA SER A 33 0.80 -13.93 3.49
C SER A 33 0.22 -15.28 3.07
N GLU A 34 -1.08 -15.36 2.80
CA GLU A 34 -1.73 -16.61 2.39
C GLU A 34 -1.82 -16.74 0.87
N THR A 35 -2.07 -15.66 0.16
CA THR A 35 -2.24 -15.71 -1.30
C THR A 35 -1.01 -15.31 -2.07
N ASP A 36 -0.05 -14.68 -1.39
CA ASP A 36 1.17 -14.14 -1.99
C ASP A 36 0.91 -13.07 -3.06
N GLN A 37 -0.25 -12.43 -2.98
CA GLN A 37 -0.61 -11.35 -3.88
C GLN A 37 -0.37 -9.99 -3.23
N PRO A 38 0.03 -8.97 -4.00
CA PRO A 38 0.19 -7.63 -3.45
C PRO A 38 -1.18 -7.05 -3.09
N VAL A 39 -1.26 -6.40 -1.94
CA VAL A 39 -2.50 -5.83 -1.43
C VAL A 39 -2.35 -4.33 -1.19
N PHE A 40 -1.23 -3.91 -0.63
CA PHE A 40 -0.97 -2.51 -0.32
C PHE A 40 0.43 -2.11 -0.70
N ILE A 41 0.60 -0.81 -0.96
CA ILE A 41 1.91 -0.19 -1.03
C ILE A 41 1.99 0.86 0.06
N THR A 42 3.21 1.18 0.50
CA THR A 42 3.41 2.35 1.34
C THR A 42 4.02 3.45 0.50
N VAL A 43 3.54 4.66 0.72
CA VAL A 43 3.95 5.83 -0.04
C VAL A 43 4.43 6.90 0.93
N HIS A 44 5.58 7.48 0.66
CA HIS A 44 6.07 8.63 1.43
C HIS A 44 5.16 9.82 1.17
N THR A 45 4.44 10.23 2.21
CA THR A 45 3.54 11.38 2.15
C THR A 45 3.88 12.37 3.26
N GLY A 46 3.13 13.49 3.31
CA GLY A 46 3.33 14.50 4.32
C GLY A 46 4.51 15.42 4.00
N LEU A 47 4.79 16.33 4.92
CA LEU A 47 5.86 17.29 4.76
C LEU A 47 7.21 16.56 4.77
N PHE A 48 7.98 16.73 3.71
CA PHE A 48 9.28 16.07 3.52
C PHE A 48 9.20 14.54 3.45
N GLY A 49 8.02 13.99 3.09
CA GLY A 49 7.87 12.55 2.99
C GLY A 49 8.03 11.81 4.31
N SER A 50 7.62 12.44 5.41
CA SER A 50 7.85 11.91 6.76
C SER A 50 6.90 10.78 7.17
N ARG A 51 5.84 10.54 6.40
CA ARG A 51 4.85 9.49 6.69
C ARG A 51 4.89 8.41 5.63
N LEU A 52 4.66 7.18 6.06
CA LEU A 52 4.43 6.06 5.16
C LEU A 52 2.95 5.71 5.22
N THR A 53 2.23 6.12 4.20
CA THR A 53 0.78 5.94 4.11
C THR A 53 0.47 4.71 3.29
N PHE A 54 -0.45 3.87 3.77
CA PHE A 54 -0.86 2.67 3.06
C PHE A 54 -1.89 3.00 1.99
N VAL A 55 -1.68 2.47 0.79
CA VAL A 55 -2.60 2.66 -0.34
C VAL A 55 -2.85 1.30 -0.99
N PRO A 56 -4.14 0.94 -1.25
CA PRO A 56 -4.44 -0.34 -1.90
C PRO A 56 -3.88 -0.40 -3.32
N THR A 57 -3.42 -1.59 -3.71
CA THR A 57 -2.91 -1.83 -5.07
C THR A 57 -4.00 -2.22 -6.05
N ALA A 58 -5.23 -2.49 -5.58
CA ALA A 58 -6.32 -2.91 -6.45
C ALA A 58 -6.54 -1.87 -7.56
N ASN A 59 -6.53 -2.36 -8.81
CA ASN A 59 -6.71 -1.53 -10.00
C ASN A 59 -5.61 -0.47 -10.23
N ALA A 60 -4.47 -0.62 -9.58
CA ALA A 60 -3.33 0.26 -9.85
C ALA A 60 -2.73 -0.08 -11.20
N SER A 61 -2.16 0.92 -11.85
CA SER A 61 -1.51 0.75 -13.15
C SER A 61 -0.12 1.37 -13.15
N LEU A 62 0.73 0.88 -14.03
CA LEU A 62 2.11 1.34 -14.15
C LEU A 62 2.23 2.23 -15.38
N GLY A 63 2.70 3.46 -15.17
CA GLY A 63 3.05 4.36 -16.25
C GLY A 63 4.56 4.45 -16.42
N GLN A 64 5.02 5.39 -17.25
CA GLN A 64 6.45 5.62 -17.43
C GLN A 64 6.99 6.42 -16.25
N GLY A 65 7.68 5.72 -15.34
CA GLY A 65 8.29 6.33 -14.17
C GLY A 65 7.35 6.61 -13.02
N TYR A 66 6.10 6.14 -13.09
CA TYR A 66 5.14 6.35 -12.01
C TYR A 66 4.18 5.18 -11.87
N VAL A 67 3.54 5.11 -10.71
CA VAL A 67 2.46 4.17 -10.43
C VAL A 67 1.20 4.99 -10.18
N GLU A 68 0.10 4.64 -10.86
CA GLU A 68 -1.17 5.31 -10.64
C GLU A 68 -2.07 4.40 -9.81
N VAL A 69 -2.53 4.90 -8.66
CA VAL A 69 -3.48 4.17 -7.82
C VAL A 69 -4.90 4.55 -8.18
N ALA A 70 -5.85 3.67 -7.86
CA ALA A 70 -7.23 3.83 -8.30
C ALA A 70 -8.07 4.75 -7.40
N ARG A 71 -7.45 5.37 -6.40
CA ARG A 71 -8.18 6.21 -5.46
C ARG A 71 -7.73 7.67 -5.53
N PRO A 72 -8.64 8.62 -5.31
CA PRO A 72 -8.25 10.03 -5.31
C PRO A 72 -7.49 10.37 -4.03
N LYS A 73 -6.66 11.40 -4.10
CA LYS A 73 -5.85 11.86 -2.98
C LYS A 73 -6.68 12.12 -1.72
N ALA A 74 -7.88 12.65 -1.89
CA ALA A 74 -8.78 12.92 -0.77
C ALA A 74 -9.18 11.65 -0.01
N ALA A 75 -9.29 10.52 -0.70
CA ALA A 75 -9.64 9.24 -0.07
C ALA A 75 -8.44 8.62 0.66
N ILE A 76 -7.22 9.08 0.37
CA ILE A 76 -5.98 8.54 0.94
C ILE A 76 -5.51 9.39 2.12
N ARG A 77 -5.84 10.66 2.13
CA ARG A 77 -5.32 11.66 3.06
C ARG A 77 -5.31 11.25 4.53
N ASN A 78 -6.36 10.62 5.00
CA ASN A 78 -6.50 10.22 6.39
C ASN A 78 -6.28 8.74 6.62
N ALA A 79 -5.68 8.06 5.67
CA ALA A 79 -5.41 6.62 5.79
C ALA A 79 -4.41 6.35 6.92
N PRO A 80 -4.50 5.17 7.54
CA PRO A 80 -3.50 4.76 8.51
C PRO A 80 -2.10 4.86 7.94
N HIS A 81 -1.16 5.27 8.77
CA HIS A 81 0.24 5.38 8.38
C HIS A 81 1.10 4.73 9.46
N ILE A 82 2.32 4.36 9.08
CA ILE A 82 3.30 3.81 10.00
C ILE A 82 4.58 4.64 9.93
N GLU A 83 5.42 4.45 10.93
CA GLU A 83 6.77 4.96 10.87
C GLU A 83 7.60 4.01 10.01
N LYS A 84 8.69 4.52 9.46
CA LYS A 84 9.55 3.75 8.56
C LYS A 84 10.00 2.45 9.20
N GLY A 85 9.80 1.35 8.47
CA GLY A 85 10.22 0.02 8.90
C GLY A 85 9.27 -0.72 9.82
N GLY A 86 8.11 -0.13 10.12
CA GLY A 86 7.13 -0.76 11.00
C GLY A 86 6.37 -1.90 10.35
N GLU A 87 5.99 -2.88 11.16
CA GLU A 87 5.04 -3.92 10.76
C GLU A 87 3.70 -3.64 11.42
N LEU A 88 2.63 -4.06 10.77
CA LEU A 88 1.29 -3.90 11.33
C LEU A 88 0.94 -5.10 12.21
N SER A 89 0.30 -4.83 13.36
CA SER A 89 -0.36 -5.87 14.13
C SER A 89 -1.64 -6.30 13.40
N PRO A 90 -2.22 -7.47 13.71
CA PRO A 90 -3.50 -7.87 13.13
C PRO A 90 -4.61 -6.84 13.34
N GLU A 91 -4.63 -6.17 14.48
CA GLU A 91 -5.59 -5.13 14.80
C GLU A 91 -5.41 -3.91 13.89
N GLU A 92 -4.16 -3.51 13.67
CA GLU A 92 -3.85 -2.41 12.76
C GLU A 92 -4.19 -2.76 11.32
N GLU A 93 -3.98 -4.02 10.91
CA GLU A 93 -4.40 -4.50 9.60
C GLU A 93 -5.90 -4.37 9.43
N GLU A 94 -6.67 -4.78 10.42
CA GLU A 94 -8.13 -4.70 10.38
C GLU A 94 -8.59 -3.26 10.20
N ASN A 95 -7.99 -2.33 10.94
CA ASN A 95 -8.31 -0.91 10.83
C ASN A 95 -8.00 -0.37 9.44
N LEU A 96 -6.89 -0.80 8.86
CA LEU A 96 -6.49 -0.38 7.52
C LEU A 96 -7.48 -0.87 6.46
N PHE A 97 -7.86 -2.15 6.52
CA PHE A 97 -8.83 -2.71 5.58
C PHE A 97 -10.18 -1.99 5.71
N LYS A 98 -10.62 -1.76 6.95
CA LYS A 98 -11.87 -1.03 7.22
C LYS A 98 -11.85 0.37 6.63
N PHE A 99 -10.74 1.07 6.77
CA PHE A 99 -10.63 2.43 6.26
C PHE A 99 -10.94 2.49 4.76
N TYR A 100 -10.46 1.50 4.01
CA TYR A 100 -10.67 1.44 2.56
C TYR A 100 -11.92 0.65 2.16
N GLY A 101 -12.72 0.20 3.12
CA GLY A 101 -13.93 -0.57 2.82
C GLY A 101 -13.68 -1.96 2.28
N LEU A 102 -12.54 -2.54 2.64
CA LEU A 102 -12.13 -3.88 2.19
C LEU A 102 -12.46 -4.92 3.26
N ASP A 103 -12.84 -6.13 2.80
CA ASP A 103 -13.10 -7.23 3.71
C ASP A 103 -11.79 -7.72 4.33
N TYR A 104 -11.85 -8.02 5.62
CA TYR A 104 -10.67 -8.49 6.35
C TYR A 104 -10.95 -9.76 7.13
N ALA A 105 -9.99 -10.68 7.10
CA ALA A 105 -9.94 -11.83 7.98
C ALA A 105 -8.49 -12.02 8.42
N PRO A 106 -8.22 -12.35 9.70
CA PRO A 106 -6.87 -12.61 10.14
C PRO A 106 -6.28 -13.81 9.38
N ALA A 107 -4.97 -13.82 9.21
CA ALA A 107 -4.30 -14.95 8.60
C ALA A 107 -4.35 -16.16 9.54
N SER A 108 -4.31 -17.35 8.97
CA SER A 108 -4.35 -18.60 9.74
C SER A 108 -2.99 -19.01 10.31
N ASN A 109 -1.93 -18.22 10.07
CA ASN A 109 -0.61 -18.49 10.62
C ASN A 109 -0.53 -18.07 12.11
N GLU A 110 0.55 -18.44 12.79
CA GLU A 110 0.74 -18.16 14.21
C GLU A 110 0.64 -16.69 14.58
N SER A 111 1.18 -15.82 13.74
CA SER A 111 1.20 -14.38 14.02
C SER A 111 -0.15 -13.72 13.80
N GLY A 112 -1.03 -14.34 13.01
CA GLY A 112 -2.29 -13.76 12.57
C GLY A 112 -2.10 -12.63 11.58
N ARG A 113 -0.87 -12.30 11.21
CA ARG A 113 -0.60 -11.20 10.29
C ARG A 113 -0.85 -11.60 8.86
N ARG A 114 -1.71 -10.86 8.19
CA ARG A 114 -2.01 -11.09 6.78
C ARG A 114 -1.05 -10.34 5.86
N LEU A 115 -0.58 -9.17 6.27
CA LEU A 115 0.27 -8.33 5.42
C LEU A 115 1.75 -8.54 5.75
N VAL A 116 2.53 -8.88 4.74
CA VAL A 116 3.97 -9.03 4.86
C VAL A 116 4.67 -8.17 3.82
N ARG A 117 5.74 -7.52 4.26
CA ARG A 117 6.55 -6.68 3.40
C ARG A 117 7.58 -7.53 2.67
N ARG A 118 7.75 -7.27 1.41
CA ARG A 118 8.77 -7.95 0.60
C ARG A 118 9.53 -7.00 -0.30
#